data_d2e92fdd6e932273062cceed7feb2077
#
_entry.id   d2e92fdd6e932273062cceed7feb2077
#
_cell.length_a   1.000
_cell.length_b   1.000
_cell.length_c   1.000
_cell.angle_alpha   90.00
_cell.angle_beta   90.00
_cell.angle_gamma   90.00
#
_symmetry.space_group_name_H-M   'P 1'
#
loop_
_entity.id
_entity.type
_entity.pdbx_description
1 polymer ?
#
loop_
_entity_poly.entity_id
_entity_poly.type
_entity_poly.pdbx_seq_one_letter_code
_entity_poly.pdbx_strand_id
1 'polypeptide(L)'
;MEKVKITLFYLLVTLSPSLMMAQDMVCNFDKSSDLNNWIIVNDDVMGGVSKSNVYINDDSHCVFTGFVSTANNGGFCSLRYYLKRKKVNNNEDLKLRVKGDGKPYQLRIKSNRNDYFSYVFSFETSGDWQTISVPLKEMFPSFRGRRLNLQNFSNKYFEEIGILVGNKRNEKFSIIIDKIYLK
;
A
#
# COMPACT_ATOMS: atom_id res chain seq x y z
N MET A 1 -28.61 25.06 65.98
CA MET A 1 -28.09 23.82 65.36
C MET A 1 -28.53 23.78 63.92
N GLU A 2 -27.71 24.29 63.01
CA GLU A 2 -28.00 24.29 61.55
C GLU A 2 -27.56 22.94 60.96
N LYS A 3 -28.51 22.32 60.27
CA LYS A 3 -28.24 21.04 59.53
C LYS A 3 -27.69 21.38 58.15
N VAL A 4 -26.40 21.10 57.94
CA VAL A 4 -25.77 21.18 56.64
C VAL A 4 -26.29 20.03 55.77
N LYS A 5 -26.99 20.36 54.69
CA LYS A 5 -27.40 19.38 53.62
C LYS A 5 -26.24 19.22 52.63
N ILE A 6 -25.57 18.09 52.67
CA ILE A 6 -24.57 17.72 51.69
C ILE A 6 -25.32 17.15 50.45
N THR A 7 -25.34 17.92 49.35
CA THR A 7 -25.88 17.47 48.04
C THR A 7 -24.74 16.78 47.29
N LEU A 8 -24.83 15.47 47.20
CA LEU A 8 -23.88 14.64 46.47
C LEU A 8 -24.17 14.76 44.97
N PHE A 9 -23.29 15.42 44.22
CA PHE A 9 -23.40 15.56 42.77
C PHE A 9 -22.76 14.31 42.12
N TYR A 10 -23.57 13.38 41.59
CA TYR A 10 -23.10 12.26 40.80
C TYR A 10 -22.75 12.74 39.39
N LEU A 11 -21.44 12.87 39.10
CA LEU A 11 -20.95 13.12 37.74
C LEU A 11 -21.08 11.82 36.94
N LEU A 12 -22.13 11.70 36.10
CA LEU A 12 -22.32 10.57 35.20
C LEU A 12 -21.38 10.75 34.00
N VAL A 13 -20.20 10.14 34.08
CA VAL A 13 -19.29 10.04 32.94
C VAL A 13 -19.85 9.02 31.96
N THR A 14 -20.55 9.48 30.92
CA THR A 14 -20.98 8.63 29.80
C THR A 14 -19.75 8.30 28.96
N LEU A 15 -19.20 7.11 29.17
CA LEU A 15 -18.19 6.52 28.32
C LEU A 15 -18.85 6.14 26.98
N SER A 16 -18.81 7.04 25.99
CA SER A 16 -19.26 6.72 24.64
C SER A 16 -18.34 5.64 24.08
N PRO A 17 -18.84 4.44 23.72
CA PRO A 17 -18.02 3.48 23.03
C PRO A 17 -17.67 4.06 21.66
N SER A 18 -16.42 4.47 21.49
CA SER A 18 -15.90 4.76 20.15
C SER A 18 -16.07 3.50 19.33
N LEU A 19 -16.98 3.51 18.35
CA LEU A 19 -17.11 2.44 17.37
C LEU A 19 -15.80 2.40 16.59
N MET A 20 -14.89 1.54 17.01
CA MET A 20 -13.65 1.28 16.30
C MET A 20 -14.03 0.47 15.07
N MET A 21 -14.27 1.18 13.95
CA MET A 21 -14.53 0.55 12.65
C MET A 21 -13.37 -0.37 12.35
N ALA A 22 -13.64 -1.67 12.28
CA ALA A 22 -12.63 -2.67 11.94
C ALA A 22 -12.06 -2.33 10.56
N GLN A 23 -10.73 -2.20 10.49
CA GLN A 23 -10.03 -1.98 9.21
C GLN A 23 -10.16 -3.25 8.37
N ASP A 24 -10.65 -3.12 7.14
CA ASP A 24 -10.70 -4.25 6.21
C ASP A 24 -9.31 -4.50 5.62
N MET A 25 -8.55 -5.39 6.26
CA MET A 25 -7.15 -5.66 5.95
C MET A 25 -6.98 -6.28 4.57
N VAL A 26 -6.02 -5.74 3.81
CA VAL A 26 -5.44 -6.35 2.61
C VAL A 26 -4.20 -7.14 2.99
N CYS A 27 -3.27 -6.53 3.72
CA CYS A 27 -2.15 -7.21 4.36
C CYS A 27 -1.72 -6.47 5.63
N ASN A 28 -1.20 -7.21 6.59
CA ASN A 28 -0.61 -6.72 7.83
C ASN A 28 0.62 -7.55 8.10
N PHE A 29 1.77 -6.90 8.24
CA PHE A 29 3.02 -7.62 8.44
C PHE A 29 3.35 -7.78 9.91
N ASP A 30 3.89 -8.95 10.26
CA ASP A 30 4.42 -9.31 11.56
C ASP A 30 5.59 -10.30 11.39
N LYS A 31 6.22 -10.73 12.49
CA LYS A 31 7.36 -11.65 12.47
C LYS A 31 7.06 -13.01 11.85
N SER A 32 5.81 -13.42 11.87
CA SER A 32 5.33 -14.70 11.33
C SER A 32 4.82 -14.58 9.89
N SER A 33 4.85 -13.38 9.31
CA SER A 33 4.30 -13.13 7.98
C SER A 33 5.03 -13.93 6.91
N ASP A 34 4.25 -14.75 6.19
CA ASP A 34 4.75 -15.51 5.05
C ASP A 34 4.78 -14.63 3.79
N LEU A 35 5.98 -14.51 3.20
CA LEU A 35 6.19 -13.77 1.97
C LEU A 35 6.05 -14.62 0.69
N ASN A 36 5.67 -15.90 0.77
CA ASN A 36 5.56 -16.79 -0.39
C ASN A 36 4.56 -16.33 -1.45
N ASN A 37 3.55 -15.54 -1.05
CA ASN A 37 2.59 -14.94 -1.97
C ASN A 37 3.02 -13.57 -2.52
N TRP A 38 4.21 -13.09 -2.12
CA TRP A 38 4.81 -11.86 -2.59
C TRP A 38 5.85 -12.18 -3.66
N ILE A 39 5.69 -11.59 -4.83
CA ILE A 39 6.51 -11.89 -6.00
C ILE A 39 7.25 -10.64 -6.42
N ILE A 40 8.58 -10.77 -6.52
CA ILE A 40 9.42 -9.75 -7.13
C ILE A 40 9.33 -9.90 -8.65
N VAL A 41 9.05 -8.79 -9.33
CA VAL A 41 9.07 -8.67 -10.79
C VAL A 41 9.88 -7.44 -11.15
N ASN A 42 11.10 -7.65 -11.59
CA ASN A 42 11.98 -6.60 -12.05
C ASN A 42 11.96 -6.49 -13.57
N ASP A 43 12.72 -5.58 -14.11
CA ASP A 43 12.85 -5.34 -15.55
C ASP A 43 13.68 -6.42 -16.29
N ASP A 44 14.24 -7.39 -15.59
CA ASP A 44 14.92 -8.56 -16.17
C ASP A 44 14.04 -9.35 -17.15
N VAL A 45 12.73 -9.38 -16.92
CA VAL A 45 11.73 -9.90 -17.88
C VAL A 45 11.76 -9.20 -19.25
N MET A 46 12.47 -8.07 -19.35
CA MET A 46 12.66 -7.27 -20.57
C MET A 46 14.15 -7.09 -20.92
N GLY A 47 15.04 -7.84 -20.25
CA GLY A 47 16.48 -7.73 -20.42
C GLY A 47 17.18 -6.66 -19.58
N GLY A 48 16.46 -5.97 -18.68
CA GLY A 48 17.03 -5.04 -17.72
C GLY A 48 17.90 -5.72 -16.66
N VAL A 49 18.55 -4.93 -15.84
CA VAL A 49 19.52 -5.41 -14.82
C VAL A 49 19.19 -4.89 -13.41
N SER A 50 17.99 -4.35 -13.21
CA SER A 50 17.52 -3.95 -11.88
C SER A 50 17.42 -5.15 -10.94
N LYS A 51 17.70 -4.95 -9.65
CA LYS A 51 17.67 -6.02 -8.64
C LYS A 51 16.95 -5.53 -7.40
N SER A 52 16.11 -6.37 -6.83
CA SER A 52 15.41 -6.08 -5.58
C SER A 52 15.30 -7.31 -4.69
N ASN A 53 15.01 -7.04 -3.43
CA ASN A 53 14.78 -8.05 -2.39
C ASN A 53 13.61 -7.63 -1.51
N VAL A 54 12.97 -8.62 -0.88
CA VAL A 54 11.90 -8.44 0.11
C VAL A 54 12.17 -9.31 1.32
N TYR A 55 11.99 -8.78 2.52
CA TYR A 55 12.15 -9.51 3.78
C TYR A 55 11.36 -8.85 4.91
N ILE A 56 11.14 -9.58 6.00
CA ILE A 56 10.61 -9.02 7.25
C ILE A 56 11.79 -8.61 8.14
N ASN A 57 11.78 -7.36 8.61
CA ASN A 57 12.81 -6.86 9.51
C ASN A 57 12.53 -7.21 10.99
N ASP A 58 13.46 -6.86 11.88
CA ASP A 58 13.34 -7.14 13.32
C ASP A 58 12.14 -6.46 13.97
N ASP A 59 11.69 -5.33 13.41
CA ASP A 59 10.50 -4.59 13.85
C ASP A 59 9.19 -5.17 13.28
N SER A 60 9.24 -6.33 12.63
CA SER A 60 8.06 -7.01 12.06
C SER A 60 7.41 -6.31 10.86
N HIS A 61 8.17 -5.53 10.11
CA HIS A 61 7.67 -4.84 8.91
C HIS A 61 8.26 -5.46 7.65
N CYS A 62 7.52 -5.41 6.54
CA CYS A 62 8.01 -5.80 5.24
C CYS A 62 8.92 -4.72 4.66
N VAL A 63 10.13 -5.08 4.31
CA VAL A 63 11.11 -4.21 3.63
C VAL A 63 11.22 -4.61 2.17
N PHE A 64 10.94 -3.69 1.26
CA PHE A 64 11.21 -3.84 -0.17
C PHE A 64 12.33 -2.88 -0.56
N THR A 65 13.46 -3.42 -0.98
CA THR A 65 14.68 -2.64 -1.24
C THR A 65 15.40 -3.14 -2.48
N GLY A 66 16.24 -2.30 -3.08
CA GLY A 66 17.01 -2.71 -4.25
C GLY A 66 17.72 -1.58 -4.95
N PHE A 67 18.05 -1.87 -6.21
CA PHE A 67 18.66 -0.92 -7.15
C PHE A 67 17.92 -0.98 -8.49
N VAL A 68 17.39 0.15 -8.90
CA VAL A 68 16.83 0.35 -10.24
C VAL A 68 17.95 0.78 -11.18
N SER A 69 18.09 0.10 -12.31
CA SER A 69 19.00 0.45 -13.38
C SER A 69 18.23 0.74 -14.66
N THR A 70 18.60 1.81 -15.36
CA THR A 70 18.03 2.16 -16.68
C THR A 70 18.79 1.51 -17.84
N ALA A 71 19.83 0.73 -17.56
CA ALA A 71 20.56 -0.02 -18.58
C ALA A 71 19.64 -1.04 -19.29
N ASN A 72 19.94 -1.31 -20.55
CA ASN A 72 19.23 -2.30 -21.39
C ASN A 72 17.71 -2.06 -21.49
N ASN A 73 17.28 -0.81 -21.54
CA ASN A 73 15.87 -0.41 -21.51
C ASN A 73 15.10 -0.87 -20.24
N GLY A 74 15.82 -1.16 -19.16
CA GLY A 74 15.26 -1.42 -17.85
C GLY A 74 14.70 -0.16 -17.19
N GLY A 75 14.49 -0.18 -15.90
CA GLY A 75 14.13 0.99 -15.11
C GLY A 75 13.01 0.80 -14.11
N PHE A 76 12.76 -0.43 -13.63
CA PHE A 76 11.82 -0.65 -12.53
C PHE A 76 12.13 -1.88 -11.68
N CYS A 77 11.69 -1.81 -10.42
CA CYS A 77 11.49 -2.96 -9.55
C CYS A 77 10.06 -2.95 -9.04
N SER A 78 9.43 -4.11 -8.91
CA SER A 78 8.05 -4.26 -8.45
C SER A 78 7.93 -5.42 -7.48
N LEU A 79 7.24 -5.17 -6.37
CA LEU A 79 6.79 -6.18 -5.42
C LEU A 79 5.28 -6.35 -5.60
N ARG A 80 4.80 -7.58 -5.82
CA ARG A 80 3.39 -7.89 -6.10
C ARG A 80 2.87 -8.93 -5.13
N TYR A 81 1.62 -8.78 -4.73
CA TYR A 81 0.90 -9.72 -3.90
C TYR A 81 -0.36 -10.20 -4.60
N TYR A 82 -0.51 -11.51 -4.72
CA TYR A 82 -1.69 -12.14 -5.30
C TYR A 82 -2.69 -12.49 -4.22
N LEU A 83 -3.90 -11.99 -4.40
CA LEU A 83 -5.03 -12.19 -3.51
C LEU A 83 -6.04 -13.17 -4.13
N LYS A 84 -6.82 -13.84 -3.29
CA LYS A 84 -8.20 -14.16 -3.70
C LYS A 84 -8.92 -12.82 -3.89
N ARG A 85 -10.03 -12.80 -4.62
CA ARG A 85 -10.80 -11.56 -4.85
C ARG A 85 -10.99 -10.74 -3.58
N LYS A 86 -10.37 -9.57 -3.50
CA LYS A 86 -10.62 -8.59 -2.46
C LYS A 86 -11.79 -7.71 -2.90
N LYS A 87 -12.93 -7.83 -2.23
CA LYS A 87 -14.11 -7.00 -2.51
C LYS A 87 -13.86 -5.57 -2.07
N VAL A 88 -14.32 -4.60 -2.86
CA VAL A 88 -14.15 -3.17 -2.60
C VAL A 88 -15.39 -2.38 -3.03
N ASN A 89 -15.51 -1.18 -2.48
CA ASN A 89 -16.42 -0.14 -2.93
C ASN A 89 -15.59 1.00 -3.54
N ASN A 90 -16.02 1.58 -4.66
CA ASN A 90 -15.29 2.66 -5.35
C ASN A 90 -15.12 3.94 -4.54
N ASN A 91 -15.90 4.12 -3.46
CA ASN A 91 -15.75 5.23 -2.54
C ASN A 91 -14.76 4.98 -1.41
N GLU A 92 -14.16 3.78 -1.35
CA GLU A 92 -13.13 3.45 -0.37
C GLU A 92 -11.76 3.92 -0.82
N ASP A 93 -10.91 4.16 0.15
CA ASP A 93 -9.49 4.41 -0.04
C ASP A 93 -8.68 3.18 0.36
N LEU A 94 -7.66 2.87 -0.42
CA LEU A 94 -6.56 2.05 0.07
C LEU A 94 -5.65 2.91 0.93
N LYS A 95 -5.44 2.48 2.16
CA LYS A 95 -4.52 3.12 3.11
C LYS A 95 -3.25 2.28 3.22
N LEU A 96 -2.10 2.90 2.98
CA LEU A 96 -0.80 2.27 3.11
C LEU A 96 -0.03 2.94 4.24
N ARG A 97 0.27 2.21 5.31
CA ARG A 97 1.21 2.67 6.34
C ARG A 97 2.61 2.28 5.95
N VAL A 98 3.42 3.27 5.60
CA VAL A 98 4.76 3.09 5.02
C VAL A 98 5.77 4.08 5.59
N LYS A 99 7.07 3.69 5.50
CA LYS A 99 8.21 4.57 5.67
C LYS A 99 9.12 4.39 4.46
N GLY A 100 9.21 5.40 3.61
CA GLY A 100 10.04 5.35 2.41
C GLY A 100 11.37 6.07 2.58
N ASP A 101 12.01 6.34 1.47
CA ASP A 101 13.35 6.92 1.40
C ASP A 101 13.36 8.31 0.71
N GLY A 102 12.23 9.00 0.73
CA GLY A 102 12.07 10.32 0.09
C GLY A 102 11.87 10.26 -1.42
N LYS A 103 11.51 9.10 -1.97
CA LYS A 103 11.30 8.92 -3.41
C LYS A 103 9.85 8.63 -3.75
N PRO A 104 9.44 8.90 -5.01
CA PRO A 104 8.14 8.51 -5.51
C PRO A 104 8.06 7.00 -5.74
N TYR A 105 6.90 6.44 -5.38
CA TYR A 105 6.50 5.06 -5.63
C TYR A 105 5.13 5.02 -6.30
N GLN A 106 4.78 3.86 -6.83
CA GLN A 106 3.45 3.60 -7.39
C GLN A 106 2.77 2.46 -6.63
N LEU A 107 1.55 2.70 -6.18
CA LEU A 107 0.63 1.64 -5.83
C LEU A 107 -0.07 1.16 -7.11
N ARG A 108 -0.13 -0.14 -7.30
CA ARG A 108 -0.76 -0.77 -8.45
C ARG A 108 -1.73 -1.83 -8.01
N ILE A 109 -2.88 -1.90 -8.67
CA ILE A 109 -3.85 -2.99 -8.50
C ILE A 109 -4.28 -3.53 -9.86
N LYS A 110 -4.71 -4.79 -9.89
CA LYS A 110 -5.40 -5.39 -11.04
C LYS A 110 -6.73 -5.97 -10.59
N SER A 111 -7.78 -5.70 -11.34
CA SER A 111 -9.09 -6.32 -11.10
C SER A 111 -9.03 -7.81 -11.35
N ASN A 112 -8.45 -8.23 -12.46
CA ASN A 112 -8.11 -9.61 -12.76
C ASN A 112 -6.59 -9.72 -12.92
N ARG A 113 -5.96 -10.72 -12.29
CA ARG A 113 -4.50 -10.92 -12.41
C ARG A 113 -4.02 -11.13 -13.84
N ASN A 114 -4.89 -11.58 -14.74
CA ASN A 114 -4.59 -11.79 -16.16
C ASN A 114 -4.73 -10.52 -17.01
N ASP A 115 -5.20 -9.39 -16.42
CA ASP A 115 -5.25 -8.13 -17.16
C ASP A 115 -3.84 -7.73 -17.62
N TYR A 116 -3.72 -7.26 -18.86
CA TYR A 116 -2.42 -6.83 -19.40
C TYR A 116 -1.95 -5.49 -18.81
N PHE A 117 -2.83 -4.74 -18.17
CA PHE A 117 -2.57 -3.44 -17.55
C PHE A 117 -2.84 -3.47 -16.04
N SER A 118 -2.40 -2.42 -15.34
CA SER A 118 -2.71 -2.19 -13.92
C SER A 118 -3.34 -0.82 -13.74
N TYR A 119 -4.16 -0.66 -12.73
CA TYR A 119 -4.56 0.65 -12.22
C TYR A 119 -3.47 1.18 -11.30
N VAL A 120 -3.10 2.44 -11.46
CA VAL A 120 -1.91 3.04 -10.86
C VAL A 120 -2.26 4.31 -10.11
N PHE A 121 -1.65 4.49 -8.94
CA PHE A 121 -1.62 5.73 -8.20
C PHE A 121 -0.17 6.00 -7.77
N SER A 122 0.37 7.20 -8.08
CA SER A 122 1.71 7.59 -7.66
C SER A 122 1.65 8.35 -6.35
N PHE A 123 2.59 8.07 -5.44
CA PHE A 123 2.68 8.74 -4.16
C PHE A 123 4.13 9.03 -3.80
N GLU A 124 4.33 10.13 -3.08
CA GLU A 124 5.63 10.51 -2.54
C GLU A 124 5.84 9.91 -1.16
N THR A 125 7.09 9.64 -0.81
CA THR A 125 7.45 9.20 0.53
C THR A 125 8.34 10.24 1.21
N SER A 126 8.31 10.23 2.54
CA SER A 126 9.27 10.90 3.40
C SER A 126 10.14 9.86 4.12
N GLY A 127 11.18 10.29 4.82
CA GLY A 127 11.97 9.40 5.68
C GLY A 127 11.24 8.92 6.93
N ASP A 128 10.01 9.38 7.17
CA ASP A 128 9.20 9.08 8.36
C ASP A 128 8.03 8.16 8.04
N TRP A 129 7.45 7.58 9.10
CA TRP A 129 6.21 6.82 9.00
C TRP A 129 5.04 7.70 8.60
N GLN A 130 4.38 7.35 7.52
CA GLN A 130 3.23 8.05 6.98
C GLN A 130 2.13 7.08 6.55
N THR A 131 0.88 7.56 6.52
CA THR A 131 -0.24 6.80 5.96
C THR A 131 -0.67 7.47 4.66
N ILE A 132 -0.38 6.83 3.55
CA ILE A 132 -0.82 7.25 2.22
C ILE A 132 -2.28 6.86 2.03
N SER A 133 -3.11 7.81 1.60
CA SER A 133 -4.49 7.58 1.21
C SER A 133 -4.59 7.55 -0.32
N VAL A 134 -5.10 6.46 -0.84
CA VAL A 134 -5.24 6.22 -2.28
C VAL A 134 -6.71 6.00 -2.61
N PRO A 135 -7.44 7.03 -3.08
CA PRO A 135 -8.82 6.86 -3.52
C PRO A 135 -8.88 5.89 -4.71
N LEU A 136 -9.61 4.80 -4.58
CA LEU A 136 -9.68 3.79 -5.64
C LEU A 136 -10.13 4.38 -6.98
N LYS A 137 -11.09 5.28 -6.96
CA LYS A 137 -11.62 5.97 -8.16
C LYS A 137 -10.61 6.86 -8.90
N GLU A 138 -9.51 7.23 -8.23
CA GLU A 138 -8.44 8.06 -8.84
C GLU A 138 -7.35 7.21 -9.48
N MET A 139 -7.34 5.90 -9.24
CA MET A 139 -6.38 5.01 -9.86
C MET A 139 -6.66 4.87 -11.36
N PHE A 140 -5.70 5.27 -12.18
CA PHE A 140 -5.83 5.27 -13.64
C PHE A 140 -5.18 4.03 -14.27
N PRO A 141 -5.73 3.51 -15.39
CA PRO A 141 -5.17 2.35 -16.08
C PRO A 141 -3.87 2.69 -16.80
N SER A 142 -2.86 1.83 -16.64
CA SER A 142 -1.53 2.02 -17.22
C SER A 142 -0.90 0.71 -17.66
N PHE A 143 -0.25 0.73 -18.82
CA PHE A 143 0.53 -0.36 -19.35
C PHE A 143 1.92 0.10 -19.80
N ARG A 144 2.98 -0.55 -19.32
CA ARG A 144 4.38 -0.20 -19.62
C ARG A 144 4.69 1.29 -19.44
N GLY A 145 4.22 1.89 -18.34
CA GLY A 145 4.43 3.29 -18.00
C GLY A 145 3.59 4.30 -18.81
N ARG A 146 2.70 3.85 -19.71
CA ARG A 146 1.81 4.71 -20.49
C ARG A 146 0.39 4.63 -19.94
N ARG A 147 -0.23 5.78 -19.68
CA ARG A 147 -1.64 5.86 -19.33
C ARG A 147 -2.49 5.42 -20.54
N LEU A 148 -3.48 4.58 -20.27
CA LEU A 148 -4.42 4.11 -21.28
C LEU A 148 -5.65 5.01 -21.33
N ASN A 149 -6.28 5.11 -22.48
CA ASN A 149 -7.55 5.79 -22.64
C ASN A 149 -8.72 4.84 -22.27
N LEU A 150 -8.74 4.44 -21.00
CA LEU A 150 -9.76 3.62 -20.37
C LEU A 150 -10.22 4.31 -19.09
N GLN A 151 -11.39 3.90 -18.58
CA GLN A 151 -11.94 4.42 -17.33
C GLN A 151 -11.00 4.11 -16.15
N ASN A 152 -10.92 5.03 -15.18
CA ASN A 152 -10.30 4.79 -13.89
C ASN A 152 -10.96 3.60 -13.18
N PHE A 153 -10.31 3.10 -12.13
CA PHE A 153 -10.81 1.95 -11.39
C PHE A 153 -12.26 2.16 -10.93
N SER A 154 -13.13 1.23 -11.33
CA SER A 154 -14.56 1.21 -11.00
C SER A 154 -15.08 -0.21 -10.71
N ASN A 155 -14.17 -1.17 -10.56
CA ASN A 155 -14.51 -2.57 -10.33
C ASN A 155 -14.89 -2.82 -8.86
N LYS A 156 -15.62 -3.91 -8.63
CA LYS A 156 -16.08 -4.32 -7.28
C LYS A 156 -15.06 -5.18 -6.52
N TYR A 157 -13.91 -5.49 -7.13
CA TYR A 157 -12.85 -6.29 -6.52
C TYR A 157 -11.52 -6.10 -7.27
N PHE A 158 -10.44 -6.50 -6.61
CA PHE A 158 -9.12 -6.68 -7.23
C PHE A 158 -8.48 -7.98 -6.75
N GLU A 159 -7.55 -8.53 -7.56
CA GLU A 159 -6.88 -9.81 -7.35
C GLU A 159 -5.35 -9.69 -7.24
N GLU A 160 -4.80 -8.52 -7.54
CA GLU A 160 -3.36 -8.22 -7.38
C GLU A 160 -3.21 -6.81 -6.83
N ILE A 161 -2.30 -6.65 -5.87
CA ILE A 161 -1.80 -5.37 -5.40
C ILE A 161 -0.27 -5.39 -5.45
N GLY A 162 0.35 -4.25 -5.76
CA GLY A 162 1.81 -4.18 -5.77
C GLY A 162 2.33 -2.77 -5.59
N ILE A 163 3.61 -2.70 -5.24
CA ILE A 163 4.38 -1.46 -5.15
C ILE A 163 5.45 -1.52 -6.23
N LEU A 164 5.59 -0.43 -6.97
CA LEU A 164 6.60 -0.29 -8.01
C LEU A 164 7.41 0.98 -7.79
N VAL A 165 8.71 0.88 -8.00
CA VAL A 165 9.63 2.00 -8.16
C VAL A 165 10.20 2.01 -9.57
N GLY A 166 10.14 3.17 -10.23
CA GLY A 166 10.58 3.30 -11.63
C GLY A 166 10.65 4.76 -12.04
N ASN A 167 11.63 5.49 -11.51
CA ASN A 167 11.75 6.95 -11.59
C ASN A 167 12.62 7.41 -12.79
N LYS A 168 12.84 6.51 -13.77
CA LYS A 168 13.63 6.76 -14.99
C LYS A 168 15.08 7.17 -14.71
N ARG A 169 15.67 6.68 -13.65
CA ARG A 169 17.06 6.93 -13.25
C ARG A 169 17.65 5.74 -12.51
N ASN A 170 18.98 5.66 -12.50
CA ASN A 170 19.68 4.70 -11.67
C ASN A 170 19.60 5.13 -10.21
N GLU A 171 19.03 4.29 -9.35
CA GLU A 171 18.90 4.64 -7.93
C GLU A 171 18.77 3.41 -7.03
N LYS A 172 19.34 3.50 -5.83
CA LYS A 172 18.96 2.61 -4.72
C LYS A 172 17.61 3.04 -4.19
N PHE A 173 16.83 2.12 -3.69
CA PHE A 173 15.55 2.41 -3.07
C PHE A 173 15.31 1.54 -1.85
N SER A 174 14.48 2.02 -0.93
CA SER A 174 13.99 1.26 0.21
C SER A 174 12.66 1.82 0.70
N ILE A 175 11.66 0.96 0.81
CA ILE A 175 10.38 1.26 1.42
C ILE A 175 10.02 0.19 2.43
N ILE A 176 9.61 0.60 3.62
CA ILE A 176 9.15 -0.25 4.72
C ILE A 176 7.63 -0.15 4.77
N ILE A 177 6.96 -1.29 4.83
CA ILE A 177 5.51 -1.41 4.80
C ILE A 177 5.06 -2.09 6.09
N ASP A 178 4.22 -1.41 6.87
CA ASP A 178 3.56 -1.97 8.06
C ASP A 178 2.29 -2.73 7.64
N LYS A 179 1.37 -2.05 6.99
CA LYS A 179 0.08 -2.62 6.57
C LYS A 179 -0.56 -1.90 5.40
N ILE A 180 -1.48 -2.60 4.73
CA ILE A 180 -2.38 -2.07 3.71
C ILE A 180 -3.80 -2.49 4.06
N TYR A 181 -4.75 -1.55 4.05
CA TYR A 181 -6.15 -1.78 4.43
C TYR A 181 -7.10 -0.85 3.67
N LEU A 182 -8.38 -1.21 3.63
CA LEU A 182 -9.47 -0.40 3.08
C LEU A 182 -10.14 0.42 4.18
N LYS A 183 -10.55 1.64 3.82
CA LYS A 183 -11.31 2.54 4.70
C LYS A 183 -12.18 3.48 3.89
#